data_7a7725df81068aafecbdf8256d9885a5
#
_entry.id   7a7725df81068aafecbdf8256d9885a5
#
_cell.length_a   1.000
_cell.length_b   1.000
_cell.length_c   1.000
_cell.angle_alpha   90.00
_cell.angle_beta   90.00
_cell.angle_gamma   90.00
#
_symmetry.space_group_name_H-M   'P 1'
#
loop_
_entity.id
_entity.type
_entity.pdbx_description
1 polymer ?
#
loop_
_entity_poly.entity_id
_entity_poly.type
_entity_poly.pdbx_seq_one_letter_code
_entity_poly.pdbx_strand_id
1 'polypeptide(L)'
;LLLFVLSGCEKEINLEHMRPEPKLVLNCLAVQGDTLSVELSRTWFYADNKVKDIFVSGADVKLYVNDVFRESLSEVAVKYEELDIDAVRYKSSSYIPVAGDRIRLVASRNGFKDVEAVTEVPRPCSVSGFELQQESVRDTTEWFDDAYIHLAQNNTVCFTLHDEPGEDNYYLIYFRQGNIWGGENDTVYSWYSFRPDYGSEPVFAVQNSALDQIFGYDGVGGYNGLAFSDELFDGKSYQFKIPWKISLSYTQSVDYTPYIYRCYLYSVSRSYYNLSLIHISEPTRRSYI
;
A
#
# COMPACT_ATOMS: atom_id res chain seq x y z
N LEU A 1 39.24 -25.51 -40.03
CA LEU A 1 38.16 -25.10 -39.13
C LEU A 1 38.77 -24.93 -37.74
N LEU A 2 39.04 -23.71 -37.33
CA LEU A 2 39.65 -23.38 -36.02
C LEU A 2 38.54 -23.19 -35.01
N LEU A 3 38.35 -24.12 -34.07
CA LEU A 3 37.37 -24.04 -33.01
C LEU A 3 37.99 -23.25 -31.83
N PHE A 4 37.58 -21.99 -31.63
CA PHE A 4 37.90 -21.22 -30.43
C PHE A 4 36.98 -21.67 -29.29
N VAL A 5 37.50 -22.38 -28.31
CA VAL A 5 36.82 -22.68 -27.06
C VAL A 5 37.06 -21.46 -26.13
N LEU A 6 36.07 -20.62 -25.98
CA LEU A 6 36.06 -19.56 -24.97
C LEU A 6 35.71 -20.20 -23.61
N SER A 7 36.70 -20.57 -22.83
CA SER A 7 36.51 -20.89 -21.41
C SER A 7 36.30 -19.61 -20.65
N GLY A 8 35.05 -19.26 -20.35
CA GLY A 8 34.73 -18.19 -19.40
C GLY A 8 35.17 -18.65 -17.99
N CYS A 9 36.12 -17.96 -17.39
CA CYS A 9 36.41 -18.14 -15.97
C CYS A 9 35.29 -17.46 -15.17
N GLU A 10 34.35 -18.21 -14.63
CA GLU A 10 33.48 -17.74 -13.56
C GLU A 10 34.32 -17.63 -12.29
N LYS A 11 34.53 -16.42 -11.79
CA LYS A 11 35.16 -16.19 -10.51
C LYS A 11 34.08 -16.02 -9.46
N GLU A 12 33.88 -17.03 -8.63
CA GLU A 12 33.03 -16.90 -7.45
C GLU A 12 33.62 -15.84 -6.52
N ILE A 13 32.84 -14.80 -6.25
CA ILE A 13 33.19 -13.77 -5.28
C ILE A 13 32.63 -14.21 -3.93
N ASN A 14 33.53 -14.54 -3.00
CA ASN A 14 33.11 -14.84 -1.63
C ASN A 14 32.76 -13.54 -0.88
N LEU A 15 31.49 -13.35 -0.58
CA LEU A 15 30.95 -12.18 0.10
C LEU A 15 30.76 -12.40 1.62
N GLU A 16 31.09 -13.57 2.16
CA GLU A 16 30.88 -13.92 3.57
C GLU A 16 31.56 -12.94 4.54
N HIS A 17 32.69 -12.39 4.17
CA HIS A 17 33.41 -11.39 4.98
C HIS A 17 32.65 -10.05 5.11
N MET A 18 31.63 -9.84 4.28
CA MET A 18 30.76 -8.65 4.32
C MET A 18 29.42 -8.93 5.05
N ARG A 19 29.22 -10.14 5.57
CA ARG A 19 27.97 -10.52 6.25
C ARG A 19 27.80 -9.70 7.54
N PRO A 20 26.78 -8.83 7.62
CA PRO A 20 26.49 -8.07 8.83
C PRO A 20 25.80 -8.96 9.87
N GLU A 21 25.88 -8.57 11.12
CA GLU A 21 25.04 -9.17 12.17
C GLU A 21 23.56 -8.91 11.85
N PRO A 22 22.69 -9.94 11.92
CA PRO A 22 21.27 -9.76 11.69
C PRO A 22 20.65 -8.85 12.76
N LYS A 23 19.74 -7.98 12.32
CA LYS A 23 19.01 -7.05 13.19
C LYS A 23 17.53 -7.36 13.17
N LEU A 24 16.86 -7.11 14.30
CA LEU A 24 15.39 -7.14 14.33
C LEU A 24 14.82 -5.99 13.47
N VAL A 25 13.72 -6.29 12.81
CA VAL A 25 12.91 -5.34 12.04
C VAL A 25 11.49 -5.41 12.58
N LEU A 26 10.98 -4.30 13.09
CA LEU A 26 9.66 -4.19 13.67
C LEU A 26 8.76 -3.39 12.74
N ASN A 27 7.72 -4.03 12.22
CA ASN A 27 6.71 -3.41 11.37
C ASN A 27 5.35 -3.43 12.05
N CYS A 28 4.73 -2.27 12.16
CA CYS A 28 3.39 -2.13 12.70
C CYS A 28 2.66 -1.00 11.97
N LEU A 29 1.46 -1.31 11.49
CA LEU A 29 0.50 -0.32 11.04
C LEU A 29 -0.60 -0.24 12.09
N ALA A 30 -0.61 0.83 12.89
CA ALA A 30 -1.62 1.08 13.89
C ALA A 30 -2.83 1.75 13.22
N VAL A 31 -3.91 1.00 13.05
CA VAL A 31 -5.14 1.47 12.42
C VAL A 31 -6.19 1.69 13.50
N GLN A 32 -6.82 2.88 13.53
CA GLN A 32 -7.89 3.17 14.45
C GLN A 32 -9.06 2.18 14.27
N GLY A 33 -9.51 1.60 15.36
CA GLY A 33 -10.62 0.65 15.36
C GLY A 33 -10.26 -0.80 15.09
N ASP A 34 -9.01 -1.09 14.70
CA ASP A 34 -8.50 -2.44 14.46
C ASP A 34 -7.62 -2.94 15.60
N THR A 35 -7.55 -4.27 15.78
CA THR A 35 -6.63 -4.86 16.75
C THR A 35 -5.18 -4.61 16.35
N LEU A 36 -4.36 -4.05 17.25
CA LEU A 36 -2.95 -3.82 16.99
C LEU A 36 -2.22 -5.13 16.69
N SER A 37 -1.54 -5.18 15.55
CA SER A 37 -0.79 -6.32 15.08
C SER A 37 0.61 -5.90 14.62
N VAL A 38 1.62 -6.56 15.15
CA VAL A 38 3.04 -6.30 14.89
C VAL A 38 3.64 -7.48 14.15
N GLU A 39 4.38 -7.20 13.10
CA GLU A 39 5.24 -8.14 12.43
C GLU A 39 6.68 -7.91 12.88
N LEU A 40 7.31 -8.95 13.41
CA LEU A 40 8.71 -8.93 13.80
C LEU A 40 9.50 -9.86 12.89
N SER A 41 10.44 -9.28 12.16
CA SER A 41 11.32 -10.01 11.25
C SER A 41 12.78 -9.70 11.55
N ARG A 42 13.69 -10.33 10.81
CA ARG A 42 15.12 -10.06 10.88
C ARG A 42 15.68 -9.69 9.53
N THR A 43 16.73 -8.88 9.51
CA THR A 43 17.48 -8.65 8.28
C THR A 43 18.18 -9.94 7.85
N TRP A 44 18.35 -10.11 6.54
CA TRP A 44 19.12 -11.21 5.96
C TRP A 44 20.23 -10.66 5.06
N PHE A 45 21.20 -11.49 4.80
CA PHE A 45 22.29 -11.11 3.91
C PHE A 45 21.83 -11.27 2.46
N TYR A 46 22.01 -10.26 1.63
CA TYR A 46 21.51 -10.20 0.26
C TYR A 46 22.05 -11.31 -0.68
N ALA A 47 23.20 -11.91 -0.34
CA ALA A 47 23.79 -13.01 -1.10
C ALA A 47 23.23 -14.39 -0.71
N ASP A 48 22.31 -14.48 0.27
CA ASP A 48 21.68 -15.73 0.65
C ASP A 48 20.60 -16.07 -0.38
N ASN A 49 20.79 -17.18 -1.11
CA ASN A 49 19.90 -17.61 -2.20
C ASN A 49 18.51 -18.09 -1.73
N LYS A 50 18.33 -18.38 -0.45
CA LYS A 50 17.06 -18.84 0.12
C LYS A 50 16.84 -18.17 1.45
N VAL A 51 15.92 -17.20 1.45
CA VAL A 51 15.48 -16.55 2.67
C VAL A 51 14.30 -17.35 3.21
N LYS A 52 14.58 -18.29 4.10
CA LYS A 52 13.60 -18.95 4.95
C LYS A 52 13.75 -18.37 6.35
N ASP A 53 12.68 -18.39 7.13
CA ASP A 53 12.69 -18.00 8.55
C ASP A 53 13.10 -16.54 8.82
N ILE A 54 12.55 -15.61 8.03
CA ILE A 54 12.72 -14.18 8.30
C ILE A 54 11.91 -13.70 9.50
N PHE A 55 10.80 -14.36 9.80
CA PHE A 55 9.93 -14.02 10.92
C PHE A 55 10.51 -14.53 12.22
N VAL A 56 10.46 -13.70 13.27
CA VAL A 56 11.08 -13.96 14.55
C VAL A 56 10.01 -14.38 15.55
N SER A 57 10.04 -15.65 15.96
CA SER A 57 9.20 -16.21 17.02
C SER A 57 9.85 -16.14 18.38
N GLY A 58 9.03 -16.24 19.47
CA GLY A 58 9.48 -16.25 20.85
C GLY A 58 10.15 -14.97 21.30
N ALA A 59 9.77 -13.82 20.75
CA ALA A 59 10.21 -12.52 21.21
C ALA A 59 9.24 -11.97 22.29
N ASP A 60 9.77 -11.14 23.17
CA ASP A 60 8.96 -10.32 24.08
C ASP A 60 8.68 -8.97 23.40
N VAL A 61 7.43 -8.74 23.01
CA VAL A 61 6.99 -7.52 22.35
C VAL A 61 6.08 -6.75 23.27
N LYS A 62 6.56 -5.62 23.79
CA LYS A 62 5.85 -4.79 24.78
C LYS A 62 5.20 -3.59 24.10
N LEU A 63 3.94 -3.37 24.45
CA LEU A 63 3.15 -2.23 24.03
C LEU A 63 3.07 -1.21 25.17
N TYR A 64 3.38 0.04 24.85
CA TYR A 64 3.15 1.21 25.68
C TYR A 64 2.22 2.16 24.92
N VAL A 65 1.25 2.71 25.64
CA VAL A 65 0.32 3.72 25.11
C VAL A 65 0.42 4.96 25.99
N ASN A 66 0.69 6.10 25.38
CA ASN A 66 0.90 7.37 26.10
C ASN A 66 1.94 7.23 27.24
N ASP A 67 3.05 6.55 26.90
CA ASP A 67 4.20 6.22 27.78
C ASP A 67 3.89 5.25 28.96
N VAL A 68 2.66 4.74 29.04
CA VAL A 68 2.27 3.77 30.06
C VAL A 68 2.32 2.36 29.47
N PHE A 69 2.98 1.42 30.17
CA PHE A 69 2.97 -0.01 29.81
C PHE A 69 1.52 -0.52 29.78
N ARG A 70 1.15 -1.10 28.66
CA ARG A 70 -0.20 -1.63 28.45
C ARG A 70 -0.25 -3.15 28.58
N GLU A 71 0.53 -3.85 27.78
CA GLU A 71 0.57 -5.31 27.74
C GLU A 71 1.82 -5.81 26.97
N SER A 72 2.16 -7.08 27.16
CA SER A 72 3.01 -7.83 26.23
C SER A 72 2.13 -8.50 25.19
N LEU A 73 2.46 -8.33 23.91
CA LEU A 73 1.67 -8.85 22.81
C LEU A 73 1.80 -10.37 22.72
N SER A 74 0.72 -11.04 22.32
CA SER A 74 0.67 -12.47 22.15
C SER A 74 1.13 -12.90 20.76
N GLU A 75 1.99 -13.90 20.70
CA GLU A 75 2.40 -14.51 19.43
C GLU A 75 1.26 -15.33 18.83
N VAL A 76 1.00 -15.13 17.52
CA VAL A 76 -0.04 -15.82 16.75
C VAL A 76 0.58 -16.33 15.45
N ALA A 77 0.42 -17.61 15.17
CA ALA A 77 0.83 -18.19 13.89
C ALA A 77 -0.07 -17.66 12.76
N VAL A 78 0.54 -17.32 11.64
CA VAL A 78 -0.13 -16.85 10.42
C VAL A 78 0.48 -17.59 9.23
N LYS A 79 -0.35 -18.03 8.29
CA LYS A 79 0.12 -18.59 7.03
C LYS A 79 -0.16 -17.61 5.89
N TYR A 80 0.87 -17.28 5.11
CA TYR A 80 0.71 -16.55 3.85
C TYR A 80 0.53 -17.57 2.72
N GLU A 81 -0.72 -17.90 2.41
CA GLU A 81 -1.12 -18.94 1.44
C GLU A 81 -0.48 -18.73 0.06
N GLU A 82 -0.45 -17.49 -0.44
CA GLU A 82 0.09 -17.14 -1.76
C GLU A 82 1.60 -17.39 -1.89
N LEU A 83 2.32 -17.36 -0.78
CA LEU A 83 3.79 -17.50 -0.75
C LEU A 83 4.23 -18.83 -0.13
N ASP A 84 3.28 -19.62 0.40
CA ASP A 84 3.54 -20.83 1.20
C ASP A 84 4.57 -20.57 2.32
N ILE A 85 4.41 -19.46 3.03
CA ILE A 85 5.31 -19.06 4.12
C ILE A 85 4.54 -19.12 5.44
N ASP A 86 5.08 -19.88 6.39
CA ASP A 86 4.65 -19.83 7.79
C ASP A 86 5.29 -18.62 8.46
N ALA A 87 4.46 -17.79 9.10
CA ALA A 87 4.87 -16.57 9.75
C ALA A 87 4.30 -16.50 11.17
N VAL A 88 4.84 -15.58 11.95
CA VAL A 88 4.28 -15.21 13.25
C VAL A 88 4.00 -13.72 13.29
N ARG A 89 2.93 -13.36 13.99
CA ARG A 89 2.59 -11.98 14.32
C ARG A 89 2.36 -11.85 15.82
N TYR A 90 2.64 -10.68 16.34
CA TYR A 90 2.38 -10.33 17.74
C TYR A 90 1.15 -9.45 17.80
N LYS A 91 0.09 -9.91 18.47
CA LYS A 91 -1.19 -9.21 18.52
C LYS A 91 -1.52 -8.76 19.93
N SER A 92 -2.12 -7.60 20.03
CA SER A 92 -2.75 -7.14 21.28
C SER A 92 -3.94 -8.04 21.65
N SER A 93 -4.12 -8.26 22.93
CA SER A 93 -5.27 -9.00 23.45
C SER A 93 -6.51 -8.11 23.62
N SER A 94 -6.32 -6.83 23.89
CA SER A 94 -7.41 -5.93 24.27
C SER A 94 -7.29 -4.50 23.76
N TYR A 95 -6.10 -4.08 23.32
CA TYR A 95 -5.89 -2.71 22.90
C TYR A 95 -6.27 -2.51 21.43
N ILE A 96 -7.10 -1.50 21.20
CA ILE A 96 -7.50 -0.99 19.90
C ILE A 96 -7.01 0.45 19.82
N PRO A 97 -6.21 0.84 18.81
CA PRO A 97 -5.70 2.19 18.64
C PRO A 97 -6.82 3.24 18.55
N VAL A 98 -6.64 4.35 19.25
CA VAL A 98 -7.53 5.51 19.23
C VAL A 98 -6.76 6.71 18.71
N ALA A 99 -7.43 7.62 18.00
CA ALA A 99 -6.83 8.84 17.50
C ALA A 99 -6.15 9.65 18.62
N GLY A 100 -4.92 10.10 18.37
CA GLY A 100 -4.10 10.82 19.34
C GLY A 100 -3.29 9.94 20.30
N ASP A 101 -3.45 8.60 20.25
CA ASP A 101 -2.62 7.70 21.04
C ASP A 101 -1.19 7.72 20.54
N ARG A 102 -0.25 7.91 21.45
CA ARG A 102 1.18 7.70 21.21
C ARG A 102 1.54 6.26 21.54
N ILE A 103 1.80 5.49 20.49
CA ILE A 103 2.13 4.06 20.57
C ILE A 103 3.64 3.90 20.55
N ARG A 104 4.19 3.20 21.54
CA ARG A 104 5.59 2.78 21.60
C ARG A 104 5.66 1.27 21.73
N LEU A 105 6.36 0.64 20.82
CA LEU A 105 6.61 -0.79 20.78
C LEU A 105 8.08 -1.06 21.06
N VAL A 106 8.36 -2.02 21.93
CA VAL A 106 9.72 -2.49 22.23
C VAL A 106 9.73 -4.00 22.05
N ALA A 107 10.59 -4.48 21.16
CA ALA A 107 10.75 -5.92 20.95
C ALA A 107 12.16 -6.36 21.30
N SER A 108 12.26 -7.45 22.08
CA SER A 108 13.50 -8.08 22.51
C SER A 108 13.49 -9.58 22.19
N ARG A 109 14.65 -10.10 21.80
CA ARG A 109 14.84 -11.53 21.52
C ARG A 109 16.29 -11.91 21.78
N ASN A 110 16.51 -13.04 22.46
CA ASN A 110 17.87 -13.55 22.71
C ASN A 110 18.65 -13.68 21.38
N GLY A 111 19.88 -13.17 21.36
CA GLY A 111 20.74 -13.16 20.18
C GLY A 111 20.59 -11.94 19.28
N PHE A 112 19.72 -10.99 19.61
CA PHE A 112 19.54 -9.73 18.89
C PHE A 112 19.63 -8.54 19.85
N LYS A 113 19.94 -7.38 19.31
CA LYS A 113 19.73 -6.11 20.00
C LYS A 113 18.26 -5.76 19.98
N ASP A 114 17.76 -5.18 21.07
CA ASP A 114 16.38 -4.70 21.16
C ASP A 114 16.09 -3.66 20.08
N VAL A 115 14.86 -3.65 19.63
CA VAL A 115 14.35 -2.66 18.66
C VAL A 115 13.16 -1.93 19.27
N GLU A 116 13.09 -0.63 19.03
CA GLU A 116 12.00 0.24 19.46
C GLU A 116 11.45 1.03 18.29
N ALA A 117 10.12 1.20 18.26
CA ALA A 117 9.42 2.06 17.33
C ALA A 117 8.36 2.88 18.05
N VAL A 118 8.20 4.14 17.62
CA VAL A 118 7.21 5.07 18.17
C VAL A 118 6.42 5.68 17.02
N THR A 119 5.11 5.75 17.18
CA THR A 119 4.22 6.44 16.25
C THR A 119 3.05 7.07 17.02
N GLU A 120 2.38 8.01 16.41
CA GLU A 120 1.12 8.56 16.89
C GLU A 120 0.00 8.14 15.93
N VAL A 121 -1.16 7.81 16.47
CA VAL A 121 -2.36 7.48 15.68
C VAL A 121 -2.99 8.79 15.21
N PRO A 122 -3.00 9.09 13.91
CA PRO A 122 -3.52 10.36 13.43
C PRO A 122 -5.02 10.53 13.73
N ARG A 123 -5.45 11.76 13.84
CA ARG A 123 -6.88 12.06 13.89
C ARG A 123 -7.52 11.85 12.53
N PRO A 124 -8.78 11.39 12.45
CA PRO A 124 -9.49 11.26 11.19
C PRO A 124 -9.60 12.62 10.48
N CYS A 125 -9.40 12.63 9.17
CA CYS A 125 -9.65 13.83 8.37
C CYS A 125 -11.15 14.10 8.21
N SER A 126 -11.51 15.35 8.04
CA SER A 126 -12.88 15.78 7.77
C SER A 126 -13.08 15.99 6.27
N VAL A 127 -14.11 15.38 5.68
CA VAL A 127 -14.42 15.46 4.25
C VAL A 127 -15.87 15.83 4.05
N SER A 128 -16.15 16.66 3.03
CA SER A 128 -17.51 17.01 2.63
C SER A 128 -17.66 17.07 1.10
N GLY A 129 -18.90 17.15 0.63
CA GLY A 129 -19.20 17.37 -0.79
C GLY A 129 -18.72 16.26 -1.71
N PHE A 130 -18.74 15.00 -1.25
CA PHE A 130 -18.35 13.87 -2.09
C PHE A 130 -19.34 13.66 -3.23
N GLU A 131 -18.86 13.74 -4.47
CA GLU A 131 -19.63 13.60 -5.70
C GLU A 131 -18.85 12.79 -6.73
N LEU A 132 -19.52 11.89 -7.43
CA LEU A 132 -18.97 11.19 -8.59
C LEU A 132 -19.68 11.70 -9.86
N GLN A 133 -18.93 12.42 -10.69
CA GLN A 133 -19.39 12.90 -11.99
C GLN A 133 -19.00 11.88 -13.07
N GLN A 134 -19.97 11.47 -13.91
CA GLN A 134 -19.78 10.45 -14.93
C GLN A 134 -20.35 10.91 -16.26
N GLU A 135 -19.53 10.87 -17.30
CA GLU A 135 -19.93 11.11 -18.68
C GLU A 135 -19.60 9.88 -19.53
N SER A 136 -20.59 9.33 -20.17
CA SER A 136 -20.44 8.11 -20.97
C SER A 136 -20.70 8.38 -22.43
N VAL A 137 -19.83 7.87 -23.30
CA VAL A 137 -20.01 7.82 -24.73
C VAL A 137 -20.10 6.36 -25.15
N ARG A 138 -21.19 6.01 -25.83
CA ARG A 138 -21.42 4.66 -26.32
C ARG A 138 -21.38 4.66 -27.84
N ASP A 139 -20.59 3.78 -28.42
CA ASP A 139 -20.50 3.52 -29.85
C ASP A 139 -20.75 2.02 -30.11
N THR A 140 -21.27 1.70 -31.28
CA THR A 140 -21.57 0.31 -31.67
C THR A 140 -20.88 0.01 -32.99
N THR A 141 -20.10 -1.07 -33.01
CA THR A 141 -19.43 -1.57 -34.22
C THR A 141 -19.95 -2.98 -34.51
N GLU A 142 -20.39 -3.22 -35.73
CA GLU A 142 -20.80 -4.54 -36.20
C GLU A 142 -19.56 -5.27 -36.77
N TRP A 143 -19.30 -6.49 -36.28
CA TRP A 143 -18.26 -7.35 -36.80
C TRP A 143 -18.80 -8.77 -36.94
N PHE A 144 -18.87 -9.27 -38.17
CA PHE A 144 -19.54 -10.52 -38.55
C PHE A 144 -21.01 -10.50 -38.11
N ASP A 145 -21.47 -11.53 -37.39
CA ASP A 145 -22.84 -11.66 -36.89
C ASP A 145 -23.04 -11.05 -35.49
N ASP A 146 -22.00 -10.44 -34.90
CA ASP A 146 -22.02 -9.89 -33.56
C ASP A 146 -21.90 -8.34 -33.57
N ALA A 147 -22.72 -7.68 -32.76
CA ALA A 147 -22.57 -6.26 -32.47
C ALA A 147 -21.73 -6.06 -31.23
N TYR A 148 -20.64 -5.31 -31.37
CA TYR A 148 -19.77 -4.91 -30.26
C TYR A 148 -20.12 -3.49 -29.81
N ILE A 149 -20.28 -3.35 -28.51
CA ILE A 149 -20.53 -2.07 -27.87
C ILE A 149 -19.20 -1.58 -27.27
N HIS A 150 -18.79 -0.39 -27.67
CA HIS A 150 -17.66 0.32 -27.10
C HIS A 150 -18.18 1.40 -26.16
N LEU A 151 -17.87 1.28 -24.89
CA LEU A 151 -18.21 2.27 -23.88
C LEU A 151 -16.94 3.01 -23.44
N ALA A 152 -16.89 4.29 -23.68
CA ALA A 152 -15.90 5.18 -23.08
C ALA A 152 -16.59 6.00 -21.97
N GLN A 153 -16.06 5.92 -20.76
CA GLN A 153 -16.61 6.64 -19.61
C GLN A 153 -15.52 7.52 -18.99
N ASN A 154 -15.79 8.82 -18.94
CA ASN A 154 -15.00 9.76 -18.16
C ASN A 154 -15.63 9.89 -16.77
N ASN A 155 -14.82 9.69 -15.76
CA ASN A 155 -15.25 9.80 -14.38
C ASN A 155 -14.42 10.86 -13.68
N THR A 156 -15.02 11.60 -12.77
CA THR A 156 -14.33 12.54 -11.89
C THR A 156 -14.92 12.46 -10.50
N VAL A 157 -14.10 12.14 -9.51
CA VAL A 157 -14.52 12.28 -8.11
C VAL A 157 -14.16 13.67 -7.62
N CYS A 158 -15.14 14.33 -7.00
CA CYS A 158 -14.99 15.62 -6.34
C CYS A 158 -15.26 15.46 -4.86
N PHE A 159 -14.43 16.07 -4.00
CA PHE A 159 -14.68 16.19 -2.56
C PHE A 159 -13.85 17.35 -1.99
N THR A 160 -14.23 17.81 -0.80
CA THR A 160 -13.50 18.82 -0.08
C THR A 160 -12.90 18.21 1.18
N LEU A 161 -11.59 18.29 1.32
CA LEU A 161 -10.86 17.95 2.54
C LEU A 161 -10.73 19.22 3.39
N HIS A 162 -11.10 19.12 4.67
CA HIS A 162 -10.96 20.20 5.65
C HIS A 162 -9.78 19.88 6.54
N ASP A 163 -8.79 20.74 6.50
CA ASP A 163 -7.57 20.60 7.27
C ASP A 163 -7.58 21.46 8.53
N GLU A 164 -6.99 20.94 9.61
CA GLU A 164 -6.88 21.63 10.90
C GLU A 164 -5.61 22.47 10.93
N PRO A 165 -5.67 23.75 11.33
CA PRO A 165 -4.51 24.63 11.27
C PRO A 165 -3.47 24.31 12.34
N GLY A 166 -2.20 24.44 11.99
CA GLY A 166 -1.07 24.47 12.92
C GLY A 166 -0.46 23.13 13.27
N GLU A 167 -0.84 22.06 12.58
CA GLU A 167 -0.20 20.75 12.65
C GLU A 167 0.13 20.28 11.23
N ASP A 168 1.30 19.67 11.02
CA ASP A 168 1.61 19.03 9.74
C ASP A 168 0.76 17.77 9.58
N ASN A 169 -0.13 17.73 8.62
CA ASN A 169 -1.02 16.63 8.36
C ASN A 169 -0.62 15.86 7.10
N TYR A 170 -0.72 14.53 7.16
CA TYR A 170 -0.35 13.63 6.09
C TYR A 170 -1.51 12.70 5.78
N TYR A 171 -1.72 12.44 4.50
CA TYR A 171 -2.85 11.71 3.99
C TYR A 171 -2.42 10.62 3.02
N LEU A 172 -3.24 9.57 2.92
CA LEU A 172 -3.13 8.53 1.90
C LEU A 172 -4.47 8.40 1.18
N ILE A 173 -4.46 8.53 -0.13
CA ILE A 173 -5.63 8.31 -0.97
C ILE A 173 -5.42 7.12 -1.89
N TYR A 174 -6.41 6.25 -2.02
CA TYR A 174 -6.43 5.22 -3.03
C TYR A 174 -7.84 4.84 -3.48
N PHE A 175 -7.93 4.23 -4.64
CA PHE A 175 -9.18 3.90 -5.30
C PHE A 175 -9.29 2.41 -5.55
N ARG A 176 -10.50 1.89 -5.40
CA ARG A 176 -10.85 0.53 -5.81
C ARG A 176 -12.08 0.56 -6.71
N GLN A 177 -12.07 -0.32 -7.68
CA GLN A 177 -13.17 -0.60 -8.57
C GLN A 177 -13.69 -1.99 -8.27
N GLY A 178 -15.00 -2.11 -8.10
CA GLY A 178 -15.68 -3.38 -7.90
C GLY A 178 -16.48 -3.76 -9.14
N ASN A 179 -16.39 -5.02 -9.55
CA ASN A 179 -17.24 -5.60 -10.58
C ASN A 179 -18.38 -6.33 -9.89
N ILE A 180 -19.59 -6.15 -10.37
CA ILE A 180 -20.76 -6.91 -9.92
C ILE A 180 -20.92 -8.08 -10.89
N TRP A 181 -20.79 -9.29 -10.37
CA TRP A 181 -21.11 -10.51 -11.10
C TRP A 181 -22.33 -11.12 -10.43
N GLY A 182 -23.43 -11.31 -11.16
CA GLY A 182 -24.59 -11.84 -10.52
C GLY A 182 -25.51 -12.61 -11.47
N GLY A 183 -26.00 -13.77 -11.00
CA GLY A 183 -27.31 -14.30 -11.37
C GLY A 183 -28.36 -13.70 -10.41
N GLU A 184 -29.62 -14.02 -10.60
CA GLU A 184 -30.76 -13.38 -9.91
C GLU A 184 -30.70 -13.31 -8.36
N ASN A 185 -29.77 -14.02 -7.69
CA ASN A 185 -29.70 -14.07 -6.22
C ASN A 185 -28.30 -13.91 -5.61
N ASP A 186 -27.21 -13.90 -6.37
CA ASP A 186 -25.86 -13.83 -5.83
C ASP A 186 -25.04 -12.71 -6.48
N THR A 187 -24.90 -11.61 -5.79
CA THR A 187 -24.02 -10.51 -6.21
C THR A 187 -22.63 -10.74 -5.65
N VAL A 188 -21.70 -11.18 -6.48
CA VAL A 188 -20.29 -11.32 -6.10
C VAL A 188 -19.53 -10.07 -6.51
N TYR A 189 -18.85 -9.45 -5.56
CA TYR A 189 -18.02 -8.28 -5.81
C TYR A 189 -16.56 -8.67 -5.84
N SER A 190 -15.90 -8.50 -6.99
CA SER A 190 -14.44 -8.53 -7.08
C SER A 190 -13.91 -7.11 -7.06
N TRP A 191 -12.98 -6.81 -6.14
CA TRP A 191 -12.43 -5.48 -5.97
C TRP A 191 -11.01 -5.42 -6.50
N TYR A 192 -10.75 -4.49 -7.42
CA TYR A 192 -9.43 -4.23 -7.99
C TYR A 192 -8.99 -2.81 -7.61
N SER A 193 -7.74 -2.65 -7.24
CA SER A 193 -7.15 -1.32 -7.08
C SER A 193 -6.82 -0.75 -8.45
N PHE A 194 -7.09 0.53 -8.66
CA PHE A 194 -6.71 1.24 -9.86
C PHE A 194 -6.12 2.60 -9.51
N ARG A 195 -5.37 3.16 -10.42
CA ARG A 195 -4.75 4.47 -10.27
C ARG A 195 -5.48 5.48 -11.17
N PRO A 196 -6.16 6.49 -10.62
CA PRO A 196 -6.71 7.59 -11.39
C PRO A 196 -5.60 8.54 -11.89
N ASP A 197 -5.96 9.54 -12.66
CA ASP A 197 -5.02 10.56 -13.08
C ASP A 197 -4.76 11.58 -11.96
N TYR A 198 -3.76 11.30 -11.15
CA TYR A 198 -3.31 12.20 -10.09
C TYR A 198 -2.55 13.44 -10.61
N GLY A 199 -2.10 13.43 -11.87
CA GLY A 199 -1.31 14.52 -12.44
C GLY A 199 -2.09 15.82 -12.63
N SER A 200 -3.43 15.75 -12.60
CA SER A 200 -4.31 16.93 -12.68
C SER A 200 -4.38 17.72 -11.36
N GLU A 201 -3.92 17.16 -10.25
CA GLU A 201 -4.00 17.76 -8.91
C GLU A 201 -2.64 18.28 -8.43
N PRO A 202 -2.49 19.59 -8.17
CA PRO A 202 -1.23 20.19 -7.73
C PRO A 202 -0.68 19.57 -6.42
N VAL A 203 -1.55 19.16 -5.52
CA VAL A 203 -1.17 18.53 -4.23
C VAL A 203 -0.34 17.26 -4.43
N PHE A 204 -0.55 16.55 -5.54
CA PHE A 204 0.19 15.34 -5.88
C PHE A 204 1.44 15.61 -6.73
N ALA A 205 1.61 16.84 -7.25
CA ALA A 205 2.72 17.16 -8.15
C ALA A 205 4.10 17.11 -7.47
N VAL A 206 4.14 17.41 -6.17
CA VAL A 206 5.39 17.36 -5.38
C VAL A 206 5.96 15.94 -5.29
N GLN A 207 5.11 14.92 -5.44
CA GLN A 207 5.49 13.51 -5.31
C GLN A 207 5.76 12.82 -6.64
N ASN A 208 5.34 13.42 -7.76
CA ASN A 208 5.70 12.99 -9.11
C ASN A 208 7.10 13.53 -9.44
N SER A 209 8.13 12.95 -8.79
CA SER A 209 9.51 13.32 -9.11
C SER A 209 9.81 13.03 -10.59
N ALA A 210 10.74 13.78 -11.18
CA ALA A 210 11.19 13.53 -12.55
C ALA A 210 11.68 12.08 -12.74
N LEU A 211 12.05 11.39 -11.68
CA LEU A 211 12.46 9.99 -11.68
C LEU A 211 11.28 9.04 -11.91
N ASP A 212 10.09 9.33 -11.35
CA ASP A 212 8.88 8.52 -11.59
C ASP A 212 8.45 8.57 -13.06
N GLN A 213 8.63 9.73 -13.69
CA GLN A 213 8.35 9.90 -15.13
C GLN A 213 9.38 9.19 -16.02
N ILE A 214 10.65 9.12 -15.59
CA ILE A 214 11.74 8.50 -16.36
C ILE A 214 11.71 6.97 -16.23
N PHE A 215 11.37 6.43 -15.07
CA PHE A 215 11.41 4.99 -14.80
C PHE A 215 10.08 4.28 -14.98
N GLY A 216 9.02 4.97 -15.37
CA GLY A 216 7.72 4.39 -15.73
C GLY A 216 7.15 3.53 -14.62
N TYR A 217 7.13 4.05 -13.40
CA TYR A 217 6.62 3.33 -12.24
C TYR A 217 5.09 3.15 -12.32
N ASP A 218 4.66 2.25 -13.15
CA ASP A 218 3.35 1.60 -13.00
C ASP A 218 3.46 0.71 -11.77
N GLY A 219 2.82 1.13 -10.68
CA GLY A 219 2.93 0.56 -9.35
C GLY A 219 2.98 -0.95 -9.29
N VAL A 220 4.19 -1.50 -9.27
CA VAL A 220 4.44 -2.91 -9.02
C VAL A 220 4.27 -3.13 -7.53
N GLY A 221 3.10 -3.60 -7.14
CA GLY A 221 2.86 -4.03 -5.78
C GLY A 221 1.56 -3.54 -5.17
N GLY A 222 0.40 -3.92 -5.70
CA GLY A 222 -0.88 -4.02 -4.96
C GLY A 222 -1.50 -2.77 -4.31
N TYR A 223 -0.75 -1.68 -4.15
CA TYR A 223 -1.21 -0.44 -3.54
C TYR A 223 -1.08 0.70 -4.55
N ASN A 224 -2.16 0.99 -5.27
CA ASN A 224 -2.27 2.16 -6.15
C ASN A 224 -2.59 3.43 -5.35
N GLY A 225 -2.15 3.50 -4.10
CA GLY A 225 -2.35 4.64 -3.22
C GLY A 225 -1.27 5.69 -3.38
N LEU A 226 -1.62 6.95 -3.13
CA LEU A 226 -0.73 8.08 -3.13
C LEU A 226 -0.82 8.79 -1.78
N ALA A 227 0.33 8.92 -1.10
CA ALA A 227 0.43 9.69 0.12
C ALA A 227 0.78 11.14 -0.23
N PHE A 228 0.24 12.12 0.51
CA PHE A 228 0.47 13.55 0.32
C PHE A 228 0.42 14.30 1.65
N SER A 229 0.94 15.53 1.68
CA SER A 229 0.89 16.44 2.82
C SER A 229 -0.06 17.60 2.58
N ASP A 230 -0.40 18.31 3.65
CA ASP A 230 -1.21 19.54 3.65
C ASP A 230 -0.43 20.80 3.26
N GLU A 231 0.86 20.69 2.94
CA GLU A 231 1.77 21.82 2.69
C GLU A 231 1.18 22.93 1.82
N LEU A 232 0.33 22.57 0.84
CA LEU A 232 -0.32 23.55 -0.05
C LEU A 232 -1.62 24.15 0.52
N PHE A 233 -2.19 23.56 1.58
CA PHE A 233 -3.50 23.98 2.09
C PHE A 233 -3.61 23.93 3.63
N ASP A 234 -2.49 23.96 4.36
CA ASP A 234 -2.44 23.97 5.83
C ASP A 234 -3.49 24.93 6.42
N GLY A 235 -4.34 24.39 7.29
CA GLY A 235 -5.45 25.08 7.94
C GLY A 235 -6.57 25.56 7.02
N LYS A 236 -6.68 25.01 5.82
CA LYS A 236 -7.69 25.43 4.83
C LYS A 236 -8.43 24.23 4.26
N SER A 237 -9.56 24.52 3.64
CA SER A 237 -10.28 23.52 2.86
C SER A 237 -9.69 23.43 1.45
N TYR A 238 -9.43 22.21 0.97
CA TYR A 238 -8.96 21.95 -0.39
C TYR A 238 -9.97 21.09 -1.16
N GLN A 239 -10.37 21.54 -2.35
CA GLN A 239 -11.28 20.81 -3.21
C GLN A 239 -10.52 19.97 -4.22
N PHE A 240 -10.65 18.66 -4.11
CA PHE A 240 -10.10 17.68 -5.05
C PHE A 240 -11.01 17.47 -6.24
N LYS A 241 -10.39 17.28 -7.44
CA LYS A 241 -11.05 16.86 -8.68
C LYS A 241 -10.18 15.83 -9.36
N ILE A 242 -10.43 14.56 -9.12
CA ILE A 242 -9.57 13.46 -9.56
C ILE A 242 -10.25 12.70 -10.70
N PRO A 243 -9.79 12.85 -11.96
CA PRO A 243 -10.39 12.19 -13.11
C PRO A 243 -9.78 10.81 -13.38
N TRP A 244 -10.55 9.95 -14.03
CA TRP A 244 -10.06 8.73 -14.68
C TRP A 244 -10.96 8.34 -15.85
N LYS A 245 -10.43 7.54 -16.76
CA LYS A 245 -11.15 7.04 -17.94
C LYS A 245 -11.25 5.53 -17.91
N ILE A 246 -12.38 5.02 -18.35
CA ILE A 246 -12.60 3.60 -18.60
C ILE A 246 -12.97 3.45 -20.07
N SER A 247 -12.40 2.43 -20.70
CA SER A 247 -12.79 2.00 -22.04
C SER A 247 -13.09 0.50 -21.98
N LEU A 248 -14.28 0.14 -22.38
CA LEU A 248 -14.78 -1.23 -22.39
C LEU A 248 -15.29 -1.59 -23.77
N SER A 249 -15.08 -2.85 -24.16
CA SER A 249 -15.69 -3.42 -25.35
C SER A 249 -16.33 -4.74 -24.97
N TYR A 250 -17.60 -4.89 -25.26
CA TYR A 250 -18.36 -6.10 -24.96
C TYR A 250 -19.38 -6.41 -26.07
N THR A 251 -19.79 -7.66 -26.19
CA THR A 251 -20.83 -8.05 -27.13
C THR A 251 -22.20 -7.62 -26.62
N GLN A 252 -23.12 -7.33 -27.55
CA GLN A 252 -24.48 -6.89 -27.20
C GLN A 252 -25.26 -7.91 -26.37
N SER A 253 -24.86 -9.18 -26.38
CA SER A 253 -25.46 -10.26 -25.60
C SER A 253 -25.07 -10.26 -24.11
N VAL A 254 -24.13 -9.42 -23.71
CA VAL A 254 -23.67 -9.31 -22.32
C VAL A 254 -24.35 -8.11 -21.66
N ASP A 255 -25.10 -8.35 -20.60
CA ASP A 255 -25.61 -7.28 -19.75
C ASP A 255 -24.45 -6.54 -19.09
N TYR A 256 -24.27 -5.27 -19.44
CA TYR A 256 -23.25 -4.43 -18.82
C TYR A 256 -23.61 -4.18 -17.36
N THR A 257 -22.75 -4.63 -16.47
CA THR A 257 -22.87 -4.34 -15.05
C THR A 257 -22.02 -3.12 -14.71
N PRO A 258 -22.62 -2.04 -14.18
CA PRO A 258 -21.88 -0.85 -13.85
C PRO A 258 -20.81 -1.13 -12.78
N TYR A 259 -19.69 -0.46 -12.89
CA TYR A 259 -18.66 -0.51 -11.85
C TYR A 259 -19.09 0.28 -10.62
N ILE A 260 -18.73 -0.25 -9.46
CA ILE A 260 -18.81 0.44 -8.19
C ILE A 260 -17.40 0.95 -7.84
N TYR A 261 -17.31 2.21 -7.42
CA TYR A 261 -16.05 2.81 -7.03
C TYR A 261 -16.03 3.10 -5.53
N ARG A 262 -14.86 2.90 -4.94
CA ARG A 262 -14.56 3.31 -3.57
C ARG A 262 -13.31 4.19 -3.58
N CYS A 263 -13.46 5.37 -3.01
CA CYS A 263 -12.35 6.24 -2.67
C CYS A 263 -12.07 6.08 -1.17
N TYR A 264 -10.83 5.79 -0.84
CA TYR A 264 -10.35 5.68 0.53
C TYR A 264 -9.40 6.84 0.80
N LEU A 265 -9.67 7.60 1.84
CA LEU A 265 -8.83 8.66 2.33
C LEU A 265 -8.52 8.41 3.81
N TYR A 266 -7.24 8.32 4.12
CA TYR A 266 -6.74 8.09 5.47
C TYR A 266 -5.85 9.24 5.91
N SER A 267 -5.97 9.66 7.15
CA SER A 267 -4.91 10.37 7.82
C SER A 267 -3.82 9.38 8.18
N VAL A 268 -2.57 9.70 7.87
CA VAL A 268 -1.42 8.82 8.13
C VAL A 268 -0.38 9.54 8.98
N SER A 269 0.43 8.78 9.73
CA SER A 269 1.51 9.38 10.51
C SER A 269 2.62 9.91 9.59
N ARG A 270 3.38 10.88 10.09
CA ARG A 270 4.59 11.39 9.41
C ARG A 270 5.57 10.24 9.07
N SER A 271 5.69 9.26 9.96
CA SER A 271 6.56 8.10 9.74
C SER A 271 6.10 7.26 8.55
N TYR A 272 4.78 7.05 8.41
CA TYR A 272 4.21 6.35 7.26
C TYR A 272 4.42 7.15 5.96
N TYR A 273 4.16 8.46 5.99
CA TYR A 273 4.38 9.34 4.86
C TYR A 273 5.84 9.30 4.38
N ASN A 274 6.80 9.46 5.30
CA ASN A 274 8.22 9.40 4.97
C ASN A 274 8.62 8.04 4.39
N LEU A 275 8.08 6.93 4.94
CA LEU A 275 8.32 5.59 4.41
C LEU A 275 7.77 5.45 2.98
N SER A 276 6.59 6.02 2.69
CA SER A 276 6.00 6.00 1.36
C SER A 276 6.89 6.71 0.33
N LEU A 277 7.52 7.81 0.70
CA LEU A 277 8.46 8.55 -0.15
C LEU A 277 9.74 7.76 -0.46
N ILE A 278 10.26 7.00 0.50
CA ILE A 278 11.44 6.15 0.30
C ILE A 278 11.12 5.03 -0.71
N HIS A 279 9.96 4.42 -0.62
CA HIS A 279 9.54 3.40 -1.58
C HIS A 279 9.35 3.94 -3.01
N ILE A 280 9.04 5.22 -3.15
CA ILE A 280 8.97 5.90 -4.45
C ILE A 280 10.39 6.20 -4.98
N SER A 281 11.32 6.63 -4.12
CA SER A 281 12.66 7.06 -4.53
C SER A 281 13.68 5.92 -4.64
N GLU A 282 13.49 4.83 -3.90
CA GLU A 282 14.35 3.65 -3.94
C GLU A 282 13.54 2.40 -4.29
N PRO A 283 13.34 2.15 -5.60
CA PRO A 283 12.68 0.93 -6.04
C PRO A 283 13.53 -0.26 -5.63
N THR A 284 13.10 -0.98 -4.62
CA THR A 284 13.66 -2.30 -4.35
C THR A 284 13.49 -3.15 -5.59
N ARG A 285 14.59 -3.46 -6.28
CA ARG A 285 14.60 -4.48 -7.33
C ARG A 285 13.97 -5.73 -6.72
N ARG A 286 12.77 -6.07 -7.15
CA ARG A 286 12.27 -7.41 -6.93
C ARG A 286 13.25 -8.34 -7.63
N SER A 287 14.09 -9.01 -6.85
CA SER A 287 14.70 -10.23 -7.33
C SER A 287 13.54 -11.24 -7.47
N TYR A 288 13.14 -11.49 -8.71
CA TYR A 288 12.33 -12.68 -9.00
C TYR A 288 13.21 -13.88 -8.63
N ILE A 289 12.81 -14.61 -7.63
CA ILE A 289 13.29 -15.96 -7.35
C ILE A 289 12.34 -16.93 -8.02
#